data_b446b3a6403df341f273e8b0295fd31c
#
_entry.id   b446b3a6403df341f273e8b0295fd31c
#
_cell.length_a   1.000
_cell.length_b   1.000
_cell.length_c   1.000
_cell.angle_alpha   90.00
_cell.angle_beta   90.00
_cell.angle_gamma   90.00
#
_symmetry.space_group_name_H-M   'P 1'
#
loop_
_entity.id
_entity.type
_entity.pdbx_description
1 polymer ?
#
loop_
_entity_poly.entity_id
_entity_poly.type
_entity_poly.pdbx_seq_one_letter_code
_entity_poly.pdbx_strand_id
1 'polypeptide(L)'
;MSKTHDRPAAVIVALTLFILAPTPPAIAQQDQKQEFAQQAARSNSFEIQAAMLAIERGKDEPAKQFARDMVRDHTKAQADLESAAKNEGMRINPELGDENMKKLAALKAASDVDFDQAYLSTQITAHEDAVALFTAFAKDGPNGPIKNFATSTIGTLRTHTIRIHGLTDKK
;
A
#
# COMPACT_ATOMS: atom_id res chain seq x y z
N MET A 1 -61.69 2.11 -53.99
CA MET A 1 -61.52 1.04 -52.97
C MET A 1 -60.05 0.85 -52.79
N SER A 2 -59.51 1.51 -51.77
CA SER A 2 -58.06 1.43 -51.47
C SER A 2 -57.86 0.43 -50.30
N LYS A 3 -57.09 -0.63 -50.55
CA LYS A 3 -56.71 -1.62 -49.50
C LYS A 3 -55.44 -1.17 -48.81
N THR A 4 -55.59 -0.74 -47.57
CA THR A 4 -54.47 -0.52 -46.65
C THR A 4 -53.92 -1.85 -46.18
N HIS A 5 -52.63 -2.10 -46.43
CA HIS A 5 -51.88 -3.25 -45.93
C HIS A 5 -51.29 -2.89 -44.59
N ASP A 6 -51.88 -3.41 -43.51
CA ASP A 6 -51.28 -3.37 -42.18
C ASP A 6 -50.05 -4.30 -42.13
N ARG A 7 -48.87 -3.73 -41.86
CA ARG A 7 -47.63 -4.48 -41.57
C ARG A 7 -47.51 -4.64 -40.05
N PRO A 8 -47.35 -5.87 -39.55
CA PRO A 8 -47.12 -6.04 -38.11
C PRO A 8 -45.71 -5.55 -37.77
N ALA A 9 -45.61 -4.69 -36.74
CA ALA A 9 -44.34 -4.26 -36.17
C ALA A 9 -43.70 -5.43 -35.38
N ALA A 10 -42.54 -5.87 -35.83
CA ALA A 10 -41.76 -6.88 -35.12
C ALA A 10 -41.08 -6.22 -33.89
N VAL A 11 -41.51 -6.59 -32.69
CA VAL A 11 -40.84 -6.22 -31.43
C VAL A 11 -39.59 -7.10 -31.27
N ILE A 12 -38.43 -6.50 -31.50
CA ILE A 12 -37.14 -7.14 -31.21
C ILE A 12 -36.91 -6.99 -29.69
N VAL A 13 -37.14 -8.05 -28.95
CA VAL A 13 -36.70 -8.14 -27.53
C VAL A 13 -35.21 -8.43 -27.54
N ALA A 14 -34.40 -7.40 -27.31
CA ALA A 14 -32.96 -7.56 -27.11
C ALA A 14 -32.71 -8.22 -25.73
N LEU A 15 -32.40 -9.51 -25.73
CA LEU A 15 -31.98 -10.26 -24.55
C LEU A 15 -30.54 -9.85 -24.22
N THR A 16 -30.34 -8.92 -23.30
CA THR A 16 -29.04 -8.54 -22.76
C THR A 16 -28.52 -9.69 -21.87
N LEU A 17 -27.61 -10.45 -22.41
CA LEU A 17 -26.91 -11.50 -21.67
C LEU A 17 -25.93 -10.82 -20.67
N PHE A 18 -26.33 -10.75 -19.41
CA PHE A 18 -25.41 -10.35 -18.34
C PHE A 18 -24.41 -11.51 -18.11
N ILE A 19 -23.18 -11.37 -18.62
CA ILE A 19 -22.07 -12.29 -18.33
C ILE A 19 -21.63 -11.97 -16.89
N LEU A 20 -22.07 -12.77 -15.91
CA LEU A 20 -21.48 -12.73 -14.56
C LEU A 20 -20.05 -13.25 -14.67
N ALA A 21 -19.07 -12.38 -14.41
CA ALA A 21 -17.69 -12.81 -14.26
C ALA A 21 -17.57 -13.78 -13.06
N PRO A 22 -16.84 -14.89 -13.18
CA PRO A 22 -16.68 -15.84 -12.08
C PRO A 22 -15.98 -15.16 -10.91
N THR A 23 -16.57 -15.21 -9.72
CA THR A 23 -15.92 -14.77 -8.49
C THR A 23 -14.83 -15.78 -8.10
N PRO A 24 -13.62 -15.33 -7.71
CA PRO A 24 -12.58 -16.25 -7.27
C PRO A 24 -13.06 -17.04 -6.04
N PRO A 25 -12.62 -18.30 -5.87
CA PRO A 25 -12.98 -19.11 -4.71
C PRO A 25 -12.54 -18.43 -3.40
N ALA A 26 -13.28 -18.64 -2.32
CA ALA A 26 -13.04 -17.99 -1.01
C ALA A 26 -11.60 -18.17 -0.48
N ILE A 27 -10.98 -19.32 -0.75
CA ILE A 27 -9.58 -19.61 -0.38
C ILE A 27 -8.63 -18.64 -1.08
N ALA A 28 -8.78 -18.41 -2.40
CA ALA A 28 -7.93 -17.50 -3.14
C ALA A 28 -8.07 -16.04 -2.67
N GLN A 29 -9.27 -15.65 -2.21
CA GLN A 29 -9.48 -14.31 -1.62
C GLN A 29 -8.79 -14.17 -0.26
N GLN A 30 -8.80 -15.22 0.56
CA GLN A 30 -8.12 -15.24 1.85
C GLN A 30 -6.60 -15.19 1.70
N ASP A 31 -6.05 -15.95 0.75
CA ASP A 31 -4.62 -15.97 0.45
C ASP A 31 -4.16 -14.56 -0.03
N GLN A 32 -4.93 -13.91 -0.88
CA GLN A 32 -4.63 -12.56 -1.37
C GLN A 32 -4.60 -11.51 -0.24
N LYS A 33 -5.55 -11.59 0.71
CA LYS A 33 -5.55 -10.73 1.89
C LYS A 33 -4.36 -11.00 2.80
N GLN A 34 -4.04 -12.28 3.02
CA GLN A 34 -2.91 -12.70 3.86
C GLN A 34 -1.58 -12.22 3.28
N GLU A 35 -1.38 -12.36 1.97
CA GLU A 35 -0.18 -11.90 1.28
C GLU A 35 -0.02 -10.39 1.39
N PHE A 36 -1.05 -9.61 1.06
CA PHE A 36 -1.02 -8.16 1.21
C PHE A 36 -0.72 -7.73 2.66
N ALA A 37 -1.44 -8.31 3.64
CA ALA A 37 -1.27 -7.96 5.05
C ALA A 37 0.14 -8.28 5.54
N GLN A 38 0.71 -9.42 5.13
CA GLN A 38 2.08 -9.80 5.47
C GLN A 38 3.12 -8.86 4.85
N GLN A 39 2.91 -8.44 3.59
CA GLN A 39 3.79 -7.50 2.89
C GLN A 39 3.73 -6.10 3.53
N ALA A 40 2.53 -5.62 3.86
CA ALA A 40 2.33 -4.35 4.57
C ALA A 40 2.97 -4.34 5.97
N ALA A 41 2.86 -5.44 6.73
CA ALA A 41 3.48 -5.56 8.05
C ALA A 41 5.01 -5.49 7.99
N ARG A 42 5.62 -6.18 7.03
CA ARG A 42 7.07 -6.14 6.80
C ARG A 42 7.55 -4.76 6.39
N SER A 43 6.79 -4.09 5.51
CA SER A 43 7.07 -2.72 5.10
C SER A 43 7.01 -1.76 6.29
N ASN A 44 5.93 -1.79 7.08
CA ASN A 44 5.82 -0.94 8.28
C ASN A 44 6.99 -1.14 9.25
N SER A 45 7.40 -2.39 9.49
CA SER A 45 8.54 -2.69 10.37
C SER A 45 9.85 -2.14 9.83
N PHE A 46 10.05 -2.20 8.52
CA PHE A 46 11.21 -1.61 7.87
C PHE A 46 11.21 -0.08 8.04
N GLU A 47 10.08 0.58 7.76
CA GLU A 47 9.95 2.02 7.86
C GLU A 47 10.24 2.55 9.27
N ILE A 48 9.71 1.88 10.30
CA ILE A 48 9.98 2.23 11.70
C ILE A 48 11.48 2.12 11.99
N GLN A 49 12.13 1.00 11.61
CA GLN A 49 13.55 0.78 11.91
C GLN A 49 14.46 1.73 11.11
N ALA A 50 14.17 1.98 9.84
CA ALA A 50 14.91 2.92 9.01
C ALA A 50 14.78 4.35 9.54
N ALA A 51 13.58 4.75 9.96
CA ALA A 51 13.33 6.06 10.55
C ALA A 51 14.04 6.23 11.93
N MET A 52 14.08 5.18 12.75
CA MET A 52 14.85 5.22 14.00
C MET A 52 16.35 5.44 13.76
N LEU A 53 16.91 4.78 12.74
CA LEU A 53 18.30 5.05 12.32
C LEU A 53 18.50 6.49 11.86
N ALA A 54 17.52 7.06 11.13
CA ALA A 54 17.62 8.43 10.66
C ALA A 54 17.51 9.46 11.81
N ILE A 55 16.72 9.16 12.84
CA ILE A 55 16.71 10.00 14.06
C ILE A 55 18.05 9.97 14.78
N GLU A 56 18.69 8.81 14.85
CA GLU A 56 19.95 8.60 15.55
C GLU A 56 21.14 9.19 14.77
N ARG A 57 21.27 8.89 13.47
CA ARG A 57 22.47 9.15 12.66
C ARG A 57 22.36 10.37 11.76
N GLY A 58 21.13 10.77 11.39
CA GLY A 58 20.89 11.88 10.46
C GLY A 58 21.44 13.20 10.98
N LYS A 59 21.92 14.04 10.08
CA LYS A 59 22.44 15.39 10.36
C LYS A 59 21.52 16.50 9.85
N ASP A 60 20.71 16.19 8.82
CA ASP A 60 19.71 17.09 8.25
C ASP A 60 18.47 17.11 9.16
N GLU A 61 18.22 18.21 9.85
CA GLU A 61 17.11 18.32 10.80
C GLU A 61 15.72 18.16 10.13
N PRO A 62 15.46 18.68 8.92
CA PRO A 62 14.26 18.37 8.16
C PRO A 62 14.06 16.87 7.89
N ALA A 63 15.12 16.13 7.54
CA ALA A 63 15.06 14.66 7.36
C ALA A 63 14.78 13.94 8.68
N LYS A 64 15.38 14.37 9.78
CA LYS A 64 15.12 13.82 11.13
C LYS A 64 13.69 14.10 11.58
N GLN A 65 13.15 15.28 11.28
CA GLN A 65 11.74 15.59 11.58
C GLN A 65 10.80 14.70 10.77
N PHE A 66 11.11 14.48 9.49
CA PHE A 66 10.39 13.51 8.68
C PHE A 66 10.46 12.10 9.28
N ALA A 67 11.63 11.65 9.71
CA ALA A 67 11.80 10.34 10.36
C ALA A 67 10.98 10.19 11.66
N ARG A 68 10.87 11.23 12.48
CA ARG A 68 10.00 11.21 13.67
C ARG A 68 8.52 11.01 13.30
N ASP A 69 8.05 11.68 12.25
CA ASP A 69 6.69 11.49 11.75
C ASP A 69 6.49 10.09 11.18
N MET A 70 7.49 9.53 10.47
CA MET A 70 7.48 8.17 9.98
C MET A 70 7.31 7.14 11.10
N VAL A 71 8.06 7.26 12.20
CA VAL A 71 7.91 6.36 13.36
C VAL A 71 6.48 6.43 13.91
N ARG A 72 5.94 7.63 14.10
CA ARG A 72 4.58 7.82 14.61
C ARG A 72 3.53 7.17 13.69
N ASP A 73 3.59 7.50 12.40
CA ASP A 73 2.54 7.13 11.45
C ASP A 73 2.58 5.64 11.10
N HIS A 74 3.78 5.06 10.94
CA HIS A 74 3.93 3.64 10.67
C HIS A 74 3.68 2.76 11.91
N THR A 75 3.94 3.25 13.14
CA THR A 75 3.53 2.56 14.36
C THR A 75 1.99 2.49 14.46
N LYS A 76 1.31 3.60 14.13
CA LYS A 76 -0.15 3.61 14.07
C LYS A 76 -0.67 2.67 13.00
N ALA A 77 -0.10 2.72 11.79
CA ALA A 77 -0.49 1.86 10.68
C ALA A 77 -0.29 0.37 11.01
N GLN A 78 0.77 0.02 11.75
CA GLN A 78 1.00 -1.35 12.21
C GLN A 78 -0.12 -1.83 13.13
N ALA A 79 -0.52 -1.01 14.11
CA ALA A 79 -1.61 -1.35 15.03
C ALA A 79 -2.97 -1.47 14.30
N ASP A 80 -3.24 -0.58 13.36
CA ASP A 80 -4.46 -0.62 12.54
C ASP A 80 -4.52 -1.90 11.67
N LEU A 81 -3.39 -2.28 11.07
CA LEU A 81 -3.26 -3.50 10.27
C LEU A 81 -3.45 -4.77 11.12
N GLU A 82 -2.85 -4.82 12.31
CA GLU A 82 -3.01 -5.94 13.26
C GLU A 82 -4.47 -6.10 13.69
N SER A 83 -5.15 -4.99 13.94
CA SER A 83 -6.58 -4.97 14.24
C SER A 83 -7.41 -5.50 13.06
N ALA A 84 -7.13 -5.03 11.84
CA ALA A 84 -7.82 -5.48 10.63
C ALA A 84 -7.60 -6.98 10.38
N ALA A 85 -6.37 -7.46 10.51
CA ALA A 85 -6.02 -8.87 10.36
C ALA A 85 -6.73 -9.76 11.40
N LYS A 86 -6.74 -9.32 12.66
CA LYS A 86 -7.45 -10.03 13.74
C LYS A 86 -8.94 -10.16 13.47
N ASN A 87 -9.57 -9.10 12.94
CA ASN A 87 -11.00 -9.10 12.61
C ASN A 87 -11.35 -10.04 11.45
N GLU A 88 -10.36 -10.46 10.66
CA GLU A 88 -10.50 -11.48 9.60
C GLU A 88 -9.91 -12.84 9.99
N GLY A 89 -9.55 -13.05 11.27
CA GLY A 89 -8.97 -14.30 11.77
C GLY A 89 -7.57 -14.60 11.25
N MET A 90 -6.87 -13.60 10.73
CA MET A 90 -5.53 -13.73 10.17
C MET A 90 -4.44 -13.40 11.20
N ARG A 91 -3.27 -14.02 11.00
CA ARG A 91 -2.04 -13.68 11.73
C ARG A 91 -1.04 -13.07 10.77
N ILE A 92 -0.39 -12.01 11.20
CA ILE A 92 0.69 -11.35 10.47
C ILE A 92 1.97 -11.41 11.31
N ASN A 93 3.12 -11.54 10.62
CA ASN A 93 4.42 -11.52 11.24
C ASN A 93 5.15 -10.24 10.81
N PRO A 94 5.48 -9.30 11.74
CA PRO A 94 6.14 -8.05 11.42
C PRO A 94 7.66 -8.18 11.19
N GLU A 95 8.21 -9.39 11.14
CA GLU A 95 9.63 -9.58 10.79
C GLU A 95 9.92 -9.04 9.39
N LEU A 96 11.08 -8.39 9.22
CA LEU A 96 11.44 -7.64 8.00
C LEU A 96 11.40 -8.48 6.71
N GLY A 97 11.79 -9.76 6.78
CA GLY A 97 12.08 -10.56 5.59
C GLY A 97 13.41 -10.14 4.92
N ASP A 98 13.92 -11.00 4.04
CA ASP A 98 15.27 -10.87 3.49
C ASP A 98 15.54 -9.57 2.75
N GLU A 99 14.57 -9.09 1.97
CA GLU A 99 14.71 -7.86 1.18
C GLU A 99 14.85 -6.63 2.08
N ASN A 100 13.95 -6.47 3.06
CA ASN A 100 14.00 -5.34 3.97
C ASN A 100 15.19 -5.41 4.93
N MET A 101 15.63 -6.61 5.31
CA MET A 101 16.89 -6.80 6.06
C MET A 101 18.09 -6.29 5.26
N LYS A 102 18.16 -6.57 3.94
CA LYS A 102 19.23 -6.06 3.07
C LYS A 102 19.17 -4.54 2.95
N LYS A 103 17.98 -3.95 2.74
CA LYS A 103 17.80 -2.49 2.69
C LYS A 103 18.26 -1.83 3.99
N LEU A 104 17.88 -2.38 5.14
CA LEU A 104 18.28 -1.87 6.45
C LEU A 104 19.77 -2.02 6.70
N ALA A 105 20.37 -3.14 6.28
CA ALA A 105 21.82 -3.35 6.38
C ALA A 105 22.59 -2.34 5.51
N ALA A 106 22.11 -2.03 4.31
CA ALA A 106 22.71 -1.01 3.45
C ALA A 106 22.66 0.39 4.11
N LEU A 107 21.54 0.77 4.73
CA LEU A 107 21.45 2.01 5.50
C LEU A 107 22.41 2.04 6.69
N LYS A 108 22.54 0.94 7.42
CA LYS A 108 23.51 0.83 8.53
C LYS A 108 24.95 0.97 8.07
N ALA A 109 25.28 0.50 6.88
CA ALA A 109 26.61 0.55 6.28
C ALA A 109 26.93 1.89 5.61
N ALA A 110 25.96 2.75 5.36
CA ALA A 110 26.18 4.07 4.78
C ALA A 110 27.11 4.90 5.66
N SER A 111 28.00 5.70 5.03
CA SER A 111 28.85 6.63 5.76
C SER A 111 28.03 7.75 6.43
N ASP A 112 28.58 8.39 7.46
CA ASP A 112 27.88 9.50 8.13
C ASP A 112 27.71 10.74 7.24
N VAL A 113 28.49 10.84 6.16
CA VAL A 113 28.36 11.92 5.17
C VAL A 113 27.20 11.64 4.21
N ASP A 114 27.01 10.37 3.83
CA ASP A 114 26.05 9.96 2.82
C ASP A 114 24.71 9.49 3.43
N PHE A 115 24.63 9.37 4.76
CA PHE A 115 23.53 8.72 5.44
C PHE A 115 22.16 9.38 5.12
N ASP A 116 22.06 10.70 5.23
CA ASP A 116 20.79 11.40 4.98
C ASP A 116 20.32 11.19 3.54
N GLN A 117 21.24 11.22 2.57
CA GLN A 117 20.93 10.96 1.17
C GLN A 117 20.50 9.51 0.94
N ALA A 118 21.23 8.56 1.56
CA ALA A 118 20.88 7.14 1.46
C ALA A 118 19.51 6.84 2.08
N TYR A 119 19.20 7.44 3.23
CA TYR A 119 17.90 7.33 3.87
C TYR A 119 16.79 7.87 2.97
N LEU A 120 16.89 9.11 2.50
CA LEU A 120 15.86 9.74 1.67
C LEU A 120 15.65 8.99 0.35
N SER A 121 16.73 8.56 -0.31
CA SER A 121 16.63 7.74 -1.54
C SER A 121 15.92 6.41 -1.30
N THR A 122 16.22 5.75 -0.18
CA THR A 122 15.55 4.51 0.21
C THR A 122 14.07 4.75 0.48
N GLN A 123 13.73 5.87 1.13
CA GLN A 123 12.35 6.24 1.42
C GLN A 123 11.53 6.53 0.17
N ILE A 124 12.12 7.17 -0.87
CA ILE A 124 11.43 7.39 -2.16
C ILE A 124 10.95 6.06 -2.72
N THR A 125 11.88 5.12 -2.94
CA THR A 125 11.55 3.81 -3.54
C THR A 125 10.54 3.04 -2.69
N ALA A 126 10.74 2.99 -1.38
CA ALA A 126 9.86 2.23 -0.48
C ALA A 126 8.43 2.79 -0.47
N HIS A 127 8.26 4.11 -0.52
CA HIS A 127 6.93 4.74 -0.56
C HIS A 127 6.26 4.65 -1.91
N GLU A 128 7.00 4.74 -3.02
CA GLU A 128 6.45 4.52 -4.36
C GLU A 128 5.92 3.08 -4.50
N ASP A 129 6.69 2.08 -4.06
CA ASP A 129 6.29 0.67 -4.02
C ASP A 129 5.04 0.48 -3.12
N ALA A 130 5.04 1.08 -1.92
CA ALA A 130 3.91 0.99 -1.01
C ALA A 130 2.64 1.64 -1.59
N VAL A 131 2.73 2.83 -2.20
CA VAL A 131 1.60 3.49 -2.86
C VAL A 131 1.03 2.62 -3.98
N ALA A 132 1.90 1.99 -4.78
CA ALA A 132 1.48 1.08 -5.85
C ALA A 132 0.76 -0.16 -5.29
N LEU A 133 1.35 -0.84 -4.30
CA LEU A 133 0.79 -2.02 -3.63
C LEU A 133 -0.59 -1.73 -3.02
N PHE A 134 -0.67 -0.66 -2.21
CA PHE A 134 -1.89 -0.30 -1.51
C PHE A 134 -2.98 0.15 -2.47
N THR A 135 -2.64 0.90 -3.53
CA THR A 135 -3.61 1.33 -4.54
C THR A 135 -4.18 0.13 -5.31
N ALA A 136 -3.34 -0.81 -5.72
CA ALA A 136 -3.78 -2.03 -6.40
C ALA A 136 -4.71 -2.86 -5.50
N PHE A 137 -4.34 -3.09 -4.24
CA PHE A 137 -5.17 -3.86 -3.32
C PHE A 137 -6.47 -3.14 -2.93
N ALA A 138 -6.45 -1.82 -2.75
CA ALA A 138 -7.65 -1.03 -2.49
C ALA A 138 -8.63 -1.08 -3.66
N LYS A 139 -8.14 -1.17 -4.90
CA LYS A 139 -8.97 -1.30 -6.10
C LYS A 139 -9.51 -2.72 -6.25
N ASP A 140 -8.63 -3.70 -6.33
CA ASP A 140 -8.92 -5.05 -6.85
C ASP A 140 -9.00 -6.13 -5.74
N GLY A 141 -8.53 -5.84 -4.52
CA GLY A 141 -8.51 -6.76 -3.40
C GLY A 141 -9.92 -7.12 -2.90
N PRO A 142 -10.06 -8.27 -2.22
CA PRO A 142 -11.34 -8.71 -1.65
C PRO A 142 -11.85 -7.75 -0.56
N ASN A 143 -13.15 -7.51 -0.53
CA ASN A 143 -13.77 -6.65 0.48
C ASN A 143 -13.53 -7.16 1.90
N GLY A 144 -13.40 -6.23 2.86
CA GLY A 144 -13.23 -6.53 4.28
C GLY A 144 -12.32 -5.55 5.01
N PRO A 145 -12.05 -5.78 6.29
CA PRO A 145 -11.19 -4.96 7.13
C PRO A 145 -9.82 -4.65 6.54
N ILE A 146 -9.17 -5.62 5.90
CA ILE A 146 -7.85 -5.44 5.24
C ILE A 146 -7.94 -4.46 4.05
N LYS A 147 -8.99 -4.56 3.23
CA LYS A 147 -9.19 -3.61 2.12
C LYS A 147 -9.51 -2.20 2.63
N ASN A 148 -10.26 -2.10 3.71
CA ASN A 148 -10.55 -0.81 4.36
C ASN A 148 -9.27 -0.18 4.90
N PHE A 149 -8.41 -0.96 5.56
CA PHE A 149 -7.09 -0.52 5.99
C PHE A 149 -6.26 -0.01 4.80
N ALA A 150 -6.14 -0.77 3.72
CA ALA A 150 -5.41 -0.35 2.53
C ALA A 150 -5.93 0.99 1.99
N THR A 151 -7.24 1.12 1.84
CA THR A 151 -7.89 2.34 1.32
C THR A 151 -7.62 3.56 2.20
N SER A 152 -7.72 3.42 3.52
CA SER A 152 -7.51 4.53 4.47
C SER A 152 -6.06 4.97 4.58
N THR A 153 -5.09 4.07 4.33
CA THR A 153 -3.66 4.34 4.48
C THR A 153 -3.05 5.07 3.27
N ILE A 154 -3.62 4.95 2.06
CA ILE A 154 -3.07 5.54 0.82
C ILE A 154 -2.83 7.04 0.95
N GLY A 155 -3.72 7.79 1.60
CA GLY A 155 -3.59 9.24 1.79
C GLY A 155 -2.31 9.61 2.55
N THR A 156 -2.00 8.89 3.61
CA THR A 156 -0.77 9.07 4.41
C THR A 156 0.48 8.73 3.59
N LEU A 157 0.48 7.59 2.89
CA LEU A 157 1.61 7.18 2.05
C LEU A 157 1.93 8.22 0.96
N ARG A 158 0.91 8.76 0.28
CA ARG A 158 1.07 9.83 -0.72
C ARG A 158 1.62 11.12 -0.10
N THR A 159 1.16 11.48 1.09
CA THR A 159 1.68 12.64 1.81
C THR A 159 3.16 12.47 2.15
N HIS A 160 3.56 11.28 2.59
CA HIS A 160 4.97 10.96 2.82
C HIS A 160 5.78 11.06 1.53
N THR A 161 5.31 10.49 0.41
CA THR A 161 5.97 10.56 -0.90
C THR A 161 6.22 12.01 -1.34
N ILE A 162 5.21 12.88 -1.26
CA ILE A 162 5.34 14.29 -1.60
C ILE A 162 6.40 14.96 -0.71
N ARG A 163 6.40 14.66 0.57
CA ARG A 163 7.34 15.23 1.54
C ARG A 163 8.78 14.80 1.29
N ILE A 164 8.99 13.51 0.97
CA ILE A 164 10.31 12.97 0.67
C ILE A 164 10.91 13.66 -0.57
N HIS A 165 10.15 13.79 -1.65
CA HIS A 165 10.59 14.52 -2.85
C HIS A 165 10.94 15.97 -2.52
N GLY A 166 10.11 16.66 -1.74
CA GLY A 166 10.42 18.03 -1.31
C GLY A 166 11.66 18.16 -0.43
N LEU A 167 12.13 17.09 0.21
CA LEU A 167 13.39 17.06 0.97
C LEU A 167 14.60 16.76 0.07
N THR A 168 14.42 16.02 -1.01
CA THR A 168 15.51 15.67 -1.95
C THR A 168 15.76 16.77 -2.99
N ASP A 169 14.72 17.47 -3.45
CA ASP A 169 14.81 18.52 -4.48
C ASP A 169 15.49 19.82 -3.99
N LYS A 170 15.67 19.97 -2.69
CA LYS A 170 16.30 21.15 -2.08
C LYS A 170 17.83 21.04 -1.93
N LYS A 171 18.40 19.93 -2.33
CA LYS A 171 19.84 19.64 -2.27
C LYS A 171 20.44 19.65 -3.67
#